data_2fcdfed5b0741400a3c2da66baaf064f
#
_entry.id   2fcdfed5b0741400a3c2da66baaf064f
#
_cell.length_a   1.000
_cell.length_b   1.000
_cell.length_c   1.000
_cell.angle_alpha   90.00
_cell.angle_beta   90.00
_cell.angle_gamma   90.00
#
_symmetry.space_group_name_H-M   'P 1'
#
loop_
_entity.id
_entity.type
_entity.pdbx_description
1 polymer ?
#
loop_
_entity_poly.entity_id
_entity_poly.type
_entity_poly.pdbx_seq_one_letter_code
_entity_poly.pdbx_strand_id
1 'polypeptide(L)'
;MCKPRKYLLAALCGLFSLSALTQTTLYPGVGRNATSAEVAKWDIDVRPDFAGLPKGQGTVAQGQVIWEAKCAACHGVFGESNQTYNPISGGVQAQDLVSGHVANLQDKAYPARTTLMKLATVSTLWDYINRAMPWYAPKTLSTNEVYAVTAFVLHLDGIVADDFVLNEKTIAQVQQRMPNRDGMNTRHHLWPGNEFGGLAAPDVSNVACMSACKTEVSITSSLPDHARDAHGNLADQNRLIGQQKGVNTLRKDKAPRTCTKAENC
;
A
#
# COMPACT_ATOMS: atom_id res chain seq x y z
N MET A 1 73.91 15.98 -16.74
CA MET A 1 72.70 16.79 -16.40
C MET A 1 71.54 15.83 -16.28
N CYS A 2 71.22 15.36 -15.06
CA CYS A 2 70.14 14.41 -14.78
C CYS A 2 68.80 15.14 -14.69
N LYS A 3 67.78 14.61 -15.37
CA LYS A 3 66.42 15.15 -15.32
C LYS A 3 65.62 14.44 -14.20
N PRO A 4 65.28 15.08 -13.07
CA PRO A 4 64.42 14.50 -12.01
C PRO A 4 62.96 14.92 -12.20
N ARG A 5 62.33 14.59 -13.32
CA ARG A 5 60.92 14.98 -13.56
C ARG A 5 59.95 13.84 -13.67
N LYS A 6 60.43 12.60 -13.60
CA LYS A 6 59.59 11.40 -13.73
C LYS A 6 59.15 10.75 -12.42
N TYR A 7 59.70 11.15 -11.28
CA TYR A 7 59.36 10.58 -9.97
C TYR A 7 58.37 11.44 -9.17
N LEU A 8 58.10 12.68 -9.58
CA LEU A 8 57.11 13.52 -8.90
C LEU A 8 55.67 13.15 -9.25
N LEU A 9 55.43 12.60 -10.42
CA LEU A 9 54.08 12.14 -10.83
C LEU A 9 53.65 10.82 -10.20
N ALA A 10 54.58 9.97 -9.85
CA ALA A 10 54.28 8.69 -9.19
C ALA A 10 53.94 8.86 -7.70
N ALA A 11 54.43 9.90 -7.05
CA ALA A 11 54.15 10.19 -5.65
C ALA A 11 52.78 10.85 -5.44
N LEU A 12 52.21 11.56 -6.44
CA LEU A 12 50.92 12.21 -6.35
C LEU A 12 49.75 11.23 -6.56
N CYS A 13 49.92 10.13 -7.29
CA CYS A 13 48.91 9.10 -7.47
C CYS A 13 48.71 8.18 -6.26
N GLY A 14 49.69 8.14 -5.34
CA GLY A 14 49.62 7.29 -4.14
C GLY A 14 48.82 7.86 -2.97
N LEU A 15 48.46 9.15 -3.02
CA LEU A 15 47.75 9.83 -1.91
C LEU A 15 46.25 9.87 -2.07
N PHE A 16 45.69 9.39 -3.18
CA PHE A 16 44.23 9.38 -3.40
C PHE A 16 43.54 8.04 -3.10
N SER A 17 44.22 7.08 -2.53
CA SER A 17 43.69 5.70 -2.39
C SER A 17 43.33 5.30 -0.95
N LEU A 18 43.05 6.21 -0.04
CA LEU A 18 42.67 5.80 1.33
C LEU A 18 41.54 6.68 1.90
N SER A 19 40.44 6.64 1.22
CA SER A 19 39.15 6.91 1.87
C SER A 19 38.22 5.73 1.59
N ALA A 20 38.65 4.53 1.95
CA ALA A 20 37.68 3.50 2.29
C ALA A 20 36.96 4.00 3.55
N LEU A 21 35.79 4.57 3.35
CA LEU A 21 34.83 4.79 4.43
C LEU A 21 34.59 3.45 5.10
N THR A 22 35.31 3.17 6.17
CA THR A 22 34.94 2.11 7.10
C THR A 22 33.58 2.51 7.65
N GLN A 23 32.52 1.97 7.06
CA GLN A 23 31.20 1.94 7.66
C GLN A 23 31.40 1.26 9.01
N THR A 24 31.42 2.04 10.06
CA THR A 24 31.38 1.53 11.44
C THR A 24 30.08 0.74 11.57
N THR A 25 30.18 -0.58 11.56
CA THR A 25 29.05 -1.44 11.84
C THR A 25 28.59 -1.15 13.25
N LEU A 26 27.38 -0.59 13.39
CA LEU A 26 26.75 -0.29 14.69
C LEU A 26 26.70 -1.53 15.61
N TYR A 27 26.78 -2.73 15.03
CA TYR A 27 26.75 -4.02 15.73
C TYR A 27 27.83 -4.95 15.17
N PRO A 28 29.09 -4.83 15.63
CA PRO A 28 30.17 -5.70 15.16
C PRO A 28 29.87 -7.16 15.49
N GLY A 29 29.99 -8.02 14.48
CA GLY A 29 29.78 -9.47 14.64
C GLY A 29 28.33 -9.92 14.60
N VAL A 30 27.36 -9.02 14.39
CA VAL A 30 25.95 -9.37 14.22
C VAL A 30 25.57 -9.25 12.75
N GLY A 31 25.27 -10.40 12.14
CA GLY A 31 24.88 -10.47 10.74
C GLY A 31 26.03 -10.20 9.76
N ARG A 32 25.67 -10.18 8.49
CA ARG A 32 26.53 -9.81 7.36
C ARG A 32 25.70 -9.07 6.31
N ASN A 33 26.37 -8.38 5.42
CA ASN A 33 25.67 -7.81 4.26
C ASN A 33 25.13 -8.92 3.38
N ALA A 34 23.87 -8.77 2.95
CA ALA A 34 23.26 -9.66 1.99
C ALA A 34 23.96 -9.50 0.62
N THR A 35 24.16 -10.58 -0.09
CA THR A 35 24.62 -10.55 -1.49
C THR A 35 23.48 -10.08 -2.41
N SER A 36 23.82 -9.52 -3.57
CA SER A 36 22.81 -9.13 -4.56
C SER A 36 21.88 -10.29 -4.96
N ALA A 37 22.41 -11.51 -5.03
CA ALA A 37 21.62 -12.70 -5.33
C ALA A 37 20.64 -13.08 -4.21
N GLU A 38 20.97 -12.79 -2.96
CA GLU A 38 20.05 -12.98 -1.84
C GLU A 38 18.99 -11.90 -1.84
N VAL A 39 19.34 -10.64 -2.04
CA VAL A 39 18.39 -9.53 -2.15
C VAL A 39 17.42 -9.75 -3.28
N ALA A 40 17.85 -10.16 -4.47
CA ALA A 40 17.02 -10.39 -5.64
C ALA A 40 15.89 -11.43 -5.42
N LYS A 41 16.06 -12.34 -4.48
CA LYS A 41 15.01 -13.33 -4.14
C LYS A 41 13.86 -12.73 -3.35
N TRP A 42 14.09 -11.59 -2.70
CA TRP A 42 13.12 -10.88 -1.86
C TRP A 42 12.60 -9.61 -2.54
N ASP A 43 13.36 -9.04 -3.47
CA ASP A 43 13.00 -7.86 -4.27
C ASP A 43 12.09 -8.28 -5.44
N ILE A 44 10.86 -8.66 -5.10
CA ILE A 44 9.84 -9.21 -6.01
C ILE A 44 8.62 -8.31 -6.13
N ASP A 45 8.62 -7.19 -5.45
CA ASP A 45 7.51 -6.24 -5.43
C ASP A 45 7.57 -5.25 -6.59
N VAL A 46 6.41 -4.70 -6.92
CA VAL A 46 6.29 -3.58 -7.84
C VAL A 46 6.08 -2.31 -7.03
N ARG A 47 7.09 -1.46 -7.02
CA ARG A 47 7.10 -0.24 -6.23
C ARG A 47 6.27 0.88 -6.86
N PRO A 48 5.91 1.94 -6.09
CA PRO A 48 5.15 3.07 -6.63
C PRO A 48 5.82 3.82 -7.79
N ASP A 49 7.14 3.73 -7.90
CA ASP A 49 7.94 4.25 -9.02
C ASP A 49 8.01 3.28 -10.22
N PHE A 50 7.25 2.18 -10.14
CA PHE A 50 7.22 1.06 -11.10
C PHE A 50 8.53 0.28 -11.22
N ALA A 51 9.49 0.47 -10.33
CA ALA A 51 10.63 -0.43 -10.26
C ALA A 51 10.12 -1.85 -9.91
N GLY A 52 10.68 -2.86 -10.60
CA GLY A 52 10.22 -4.25 -10.48
C GLY A 52 9.04 -4.63 -11.39
N LEU A 53 8.40 -3.68 -12.07
CA LEU A 53 7.28 -3.97 -12.96
C LEU A 53 7.75 -4.76 -14.21
N PRO A 54 7.26 -5.98 -14.44
CA PRO A 54 7.65 -6.76 -15.60
C PRO A 54 7.01 -6.22 -16.88
N LYS A 55 7.69 -6.40 -18.01
CA LYS A 55 7.15 -6.04 -19.33
C LYS A 55 5.96 -6.93 -19.67
N GLY A 56 4.90 -6.33 -20.16
CA GLY A 56 3.68 -7.01 -20.57
C GLY A 56 2.58 -6.03 -20.93
N GLN A 57 1.43 -6.56 -21.36
CA GLN A 57 0.27 -5.76 -21.70
C GLN A 57 -1.02 -6.56 -21.57
N GLY A 58 -2.13 -5.85 -21.38
CA GLY A 58 -3.47 -6.42 -21.40
C GLY A 58 -4.54 -5.37 -21.69
N THR A 59 -5.61 -5.79 -22.34
CA THR A 59 -6.78 -4.94 -22.62
C THR A 59 -7.87 -5.14 -21.58
N VAL A 60 -8.79 -4.18 -21.48
CA VAL A 60 -9.99 -4.29 -20.64
C VAL A 60 -10.81 -5.52 -21.03
N ALA A 61 -11.06 -5.73 -22.32
CA ALA A 61 -11.82 -6.87 -22.81
C ALA A 61 -11.20 -8.23 -22.47
N GLN A 62 -9.87 -8.35 -22.59
CA GLN A 62 -9.16 -9.56 -22.13
C GLN A 62 -9.29 -9.74 -20.62
N GLY A 63 -9.19 -8.65 -19.86
CA GLY A 63 -9.35 -8.65 -18.42
C GLY A 63 -10.73 -9.10 -17.97
N GLN A 64 -11.78 -8.69 -18.66
CA GLN A 64 -13.16 -9.12 -18.40
C GLN A 64 -13.30 -10.64 -18.49
N VAL A 65 -12.81 -11.25 -19.57
CA VAL A 65 -12.89 -12.71 -19.76
C VAL A 65 -12.19 -13.45 -18.62
N ILE A 66 -11.01 -12.98 -18.21
CA ILE A 66 -10.25 -13.59 -17.11
C ILE A 66 -10.96 -13.36 -15.78
N TRP A 67 -11.51 -12.17 -15.56
CA TRP A 67 -12.25 -11.80 -14.36
C TRP A 67 -13.47 -12.69 -14.16
N GLU A 68 -14.29 -12.86 -15.18
CA GLU A 68 -15.47 -13.71 -15.14
C GLU A 68 -15.12 -15.16 -14.84
N ALA A 69 -14.02 -15.65 -15.38
CA ALA A 69 -13.58 -17.04 -15.21
C ALA A 69 -12.93 -17.31 -13.84
N LYS A 70 -12.19 -16.34 -13.28
CA LYS A 70 -11.28 -16.60 -12.15
C LYS A 70 -11.55 -15.73 -10.92
N CYS A 71 -12.29 -14.62 -11.03
CA CYS A 71 -12.41 -13.61 -9.99
C CYS A 71 -13.84 -13.38 -9.54
N ALA A 72 -14.80 -13.37 -10.48
CA ALA A 72 -16.18 -12.96 -10.26
C ALA A 72 -16.91 -13.82 -9.23
N ALA A 73 -16.56 -15.09 -9.09
CA ALA A 73 -17.15 -15.97 -8.08
C ALA A 73 -17.00 -15.44 -6.64
N CYS A 74 -15.91 -14.70 -6.37
CA CYS A 74 -15.66 -14.10 -5.07
C CYS A 74 -15.95 -12.59 -5.04
N HIS A 75 -15.66 -11.90 -6.15
CA HIS A 75 -15.68 -10.44 -6.20
C HIS A 75 -16.90 -9.84 -6.89
N GLY A 76 -17.83 -10.67 -7.40
CA GLY A 76 -18.94 -10.22 -8.22
C GLY A 76 -18.53 -9.90 -9.66
N VAL A 77 -19.49 -9.81 -10.57
CA VAL A 77 -19.25 -9.58 -12.00
C VAL A 77 -18.68 -8.17 -12.23
N PHE A 78 -19.13 -7.19 -11.45
CA PHE A 78 -18.74 -5.79 -11.54
C PHE A 78 -17.86 -5.35 -10.34
N GLY A 79 -17.25 -6.27 -9.62
CA GLY A 79 -16.44 -5.94 -8.46
C GLY A 79 -17.25 -5.51 -7.23
N GLU A 80 -18.56 -5.70 -7.26
CA GLU A 80 -19.51 -5.39 -6.18
C GLU A 80 -19.35 -6.31 -4.98
N SER A 81 -18.68 -7.44 -5.19
CA SER A 81 -18.40 -8.43 -4.17
C SER A 81 -19.63 -9.21 -3.69
N ASN A 82 -19.52 -9.85 -2.55
CA ASN A 82 -20.56 -10.63 -1.89
C ASN A 82 -20.57 -10.33 -0.39
N GLN A 83 -21.28 -11.14 0.39
CA GLN A 83 -21.32 -10.96 1.85
C GLN A 83 -19.99 -11.19 2.56
N THR A 84 -19.03 -11.86 1.91
CA THR A 84 -17.76 -12.25 2.52
C THR A 84 -16.66 -11.22 2.30
N TYR A 85 -16.57 -10.65 1.09
CA TYR A 85 -15.49 -9.75 0.69
C TYR A 85 -16.00 -8.31 0.56
N ASN A 86 -15.13 -7.36 0.83
CA ASN A 86 -15.44 -5.96 0.56
C ASN A 86 -15.48 -5.72 -0.96
N PRO A 87 -16.35 -4.80 -1.42
CA PRO A 87 -16.39 -4.44 -2.83
C PRO A 87 -15.06 -3.84 -3.29
N ILE A 88 -14.69 -4.17 -4.53
CA ILE A 88 -13.51 -3.62 -5.18
C ILE A 88 -13.87 -2.30 -5.85
N SER A 89 -14.97 -2.28 -6.58
CA SER A 89 -15.47 -1.16 -7.38
C SER A 89 -16.65 -0.46 -6.71
N GLY A 90 -16.88 0.78 -7.11
CA GLY A 90 -17.96 1.65 -6.66
C GLY A 90 -17.49 2.77 -5.73
N GLY A 91 -18.26 3.85 -5.72
CA GLY A 91 -18.03 5.00 -4.86
C GLY A 91 -17.02 6.03 -5.35
N VAL A 92 -16.35 5.77 -6.46
CA VAL A 92 -15.49 6.72 -7.15
C VAL A 92 -16.33 7.60 -8.05
N GLN A 93 -16.06 8.89 -8.05
CA GLN A 93 -16.72 9.88 -8.89
C GLN A 93 -15.74 10.48 -9.91
N ALA A 94 -16.25 10.99 -11.02
CA ALA A 94 -15.40 11.63 -12.04
C ALA A 94 -14.51 12.75 -11.48
N GLN A 95 -15.03 13.51 -10.50
CA GLN A 95 -14.28 14.57 -9.84
C GLN A 95 -13.10 14.05 -9.02
N ASP A 96 -13.19 12.82 -8.47
CA ASP A 96 -12.11 12.21 -7.69
C ASP A 96 -10.89 11.91 -8.58
N LEU A 97 -11.12 11.55 -9.87
CA LEU A 97 -10.04 11.34 -10.84
C LEU A 97 -9.26 12.64 -11.13
N VAL A 98 -9.93 13.79 -11.00
CA VAL A 98 -9.32 15.10 -11.17
C VAL A 98 -8.60 15.55 -9.89
N SER A 99 -9.29 15.46 -8.75
CA SER A 99 -8.79 15.97 -7.46
C SER A 99 -7.72 15.09 -6.84
N GLY A 100 -7.69 13.79 -7.13
CA GLY A 100 -6.82 12.84 -6.45
C GLY A 100 -7.26 12.46 -5.04
N HIS A 101 -8.47 12.89 -4.65
CA HIS A 101 -9.07 12.59 -3.35
C HIS A 101 -10.49 12.10 -3.54
N VAL A 102 -10.83 10.98 -2.92
CA VAL A 102 -12.16 10.40 -3.01
C VAL A 102 -13.08 11.02 -1.97
N ALA A 103 -14.06 11.78 -2.44
CA ALA A 103 -15.00 12.50 -1.58
C ALA A 103 -15.79 11.56 -0.67
N ASN A 104 -16.26 10.43 -1.17
CA ASN A 104 -17.04 9.45 -0.43
C ASN A 104 -16.26 8.78 0.72
N LEU A 105 -14.93 8.87 0.78
CA LEU A 105 -14.16 8.44 1.95
C LEU A 105 -14.41 9.32 3.17
N GLN A 106 -14.78 10.58 2.96
CA GLN A 106 -15.10 11.53 4.02
C GLN A 106 -16.59 11.50 4.41
N ASP A 107 -17.44 10.94 3.56
CA ASP A 107 -18.89 10.82 3.85
C ASP A 107 -19.14 9.66 4.81
N LYS A 108 -19.55 9.99 6.03
CA LYS A 108 -19.87 9.01 7.07
C LYS A 108 -21.10 8.15 6.74
N ALA A 109 -21.99 8.67 5.92
CA ALA A 109 -23.22 7.98 5.50
C ALA A 109 -22.97 7.01 4.34
N TYR A 110 -21.85 7.12 3.64
CA TYR A 110 -21.55 6.23 2.52
C TYR A 110 -21.36 4.79 2.99
N PRO A 111 -22.14 3.82 2.47
CA PRO A 111 -22.26 2.49 3.08
C PRO A 111 -21.05 1.60 2.90
N ALA A 112 -20.19 1.86 1.91
CA ALA A 112 -19.07 1.00 1.58
C ALA A 112 -17.76 1.79 1.44
N ARG A 113 -16.65 1.14 1.75
CA ARG A 113 -15.29 1.64 1.50
C ARG A 113 -14.63 0.66 0.56
N THR A 114 -14.85 0.87 -0.74
CA THR A 114 -14.33 -0.03 -1.79
C THR A 114 -12.81 0.01 -1.88
N THR A 115 -12.22 -0.97 -2.54
CA THR A 115 -10.78 -1.01 -2.74
C THR A 115 -10.30 0.18 -3.57
N LEU A 116 -10.98 0.49 -4.68
CA LEU A 116 -10.58 1.57 -5.58
C LEU A 116 -10.73 2.97 -4.95
N MET A 117 -11.67 3.15 -4.01
CA MET A 117 -11.74 4.39 -3.24
C MET A 117 -10.50 4.63 -2.37
N LYS A 118 -9.90 3.58 -1.83
CA LYS A 118 -8.79 3.66 -0.86
C LYS A 118 -7.42 3.63 -1.50
N LEU A 119 -7.32 3.06 -2.68
CA LEU A 119 -6.05 2.74 -3.31
C LEU A 119 -5.38 3.98 -3.89
N ALA A 120 -4.17 4.30 -3.39
CA ALA A 120 -3.42 5.47 -3.85
C ALA A 120 -2.56 5.16 -5.10
N THR A 121 -2.08 3.92 -5.25
CA THR A 121 -1.14 3.56 -6.32
C THR A 121 -1.62 2.38 -7.14
N VAL A 122 -1.53 2.51 -8.46
CA VAL A 122 -1.88 1.42 -9.38
C VAL A 122 -0.87 0.27 -9.30
N SER A 123 0.37 0.55 -8.94
CA SER A 123 1.39 -0.48 -8.72
C SER A 123 0.99 -1.46 -7.62
N THR A 124 0.39 -0.98 -6.53
CA THR A 124 -0.13 -1.82 -5.46
C THR A 124 -1.24 -2.75 -5.96
N LEU A 125 -2.15 -2.27 -6.82
CA LEU A 125 -3.19 -3.11 -7.40
C LEU A 125 -2.59 -4.21 -8.27
N TRP A 126 -1.69 -3.84 -9.17
CA TRP A 126 -1.01 -4.77 -10.07
C TRP A 126 -0.25 -5.84 -9.28
N ASP A 127 0.57 -5.41 -8.33
CA ASP A 127 1.41 -6.28 -7.52
C ASP A 127 0.59 -7.25 -6.65
N TYR A 128 -0.52 -6.76 -6.06
CA TYR A 128 -1.41 -7.60 -5.27
C TYR A 128 -2.08 -8.68 -6.12
N ILE A 129 -2.57 -8.32 -7.31
CA ILE A 129 -3.15 -9.29 -8.25
C ILE A 129 -2.09 -10.32 -8.64
N ASN A 130 -0.88 -9.88 -8.99
CA ASN A 130 0.21 -10.75 -9.39
C ASN A 130 0.64 -11.74 -8.30
N ARG A 131 0.65 -11.30 -7.05
CA ARG A 131 1.18 -12.10 -5.93
C ARG A 131 0.15 -12.97 -5.25
N ALA A 132 -1.07 -12.48 -5.12
CA ALA A 132 -2.06 -13.05 -4.22
C ALA A 132 -3.32 -13.56 -4.90
N MET A 133 -3.58 -13.19 -6.17
CA MET A 133 -4.82 -13.54 -6.87
C MET A 133 -4.59 -14.48 -8.06
N PRO A 134 -5.54 -15.38 -8.34
CA PRO A 134 -6.71 -15.75 -7.52
C PRO A 134 -6.28 -16.38 -6.20
N TRP A 135 -6.99 -16.09 -5.11
CA TRP A 135 -6.58 -16.52 -3.76
C TRP A 135 -6.45 -18.04 -3.62
N TYR A 136 -7.30 -18.82 -4.32
CA TYR A 136 -7.23 -20.29 -4.32
C TYR A 136 -6.07 -20.84 -5.16
N ALA A 137 -5.45 -20.03 -6.01
CA ALA A 137 -4.34 -20.40 -6.89
C ALA A 137 -3.42 -19.20 -7.17
N PRO A 138 -2.71 -18.66 -6.16
CA PRO A 138 -1.86 -17.49 -6.31
C PRO A 138 -0.72 -17.75 -7.30
N LYS A 139 -0.29 -16.71 -8.01
CA LYS A 139 0.80 -16.75 -9.00
C LYS A 139 0.55 -17.66 -10.22
N THR A 140 -0.71 -17.96 -10.52
CA THR A 140 -1.06 -18.73 -11.72
C THR A 140 -1.40 -17.86 -12.93
N LEU A 141 -1.56 -16.55 -12.73
CA LEU A 141 -1.75 -15.61 -13.82
C LEU A 141 -0.40 -15.29 -14.48
N SER A 142 -0.39 -15.28 -15.80
CA SER A 142 0.74 -14.72 -16.56
C SER A 142 0.79 -13.20 -16.39
N THR A 143 1.94 -12.59 -16.65
CA THR A 143 2.11 -11.14 -16.60
C THR A 143 1.07 -10.39 -17.42
N ASN A 144 0.77 -10.86 -18.64
CA ASN A 144 -0.25 -10.25 -19.49
C ASN A 144 -1.66 -10.39 -18.91
N GLU A 145 -2.00 -11.52 -18.30
CA GLU A 145 -3.28 -11.68 -17.60
C GLU A 145 -3.40 -10.73 -16.40
N VAL A 146 -2.31 -10.50 -15.66
CA VAL A 146 -2.32 -9.53 -14.56
C VAL A 146 -2.57 -8.11 -15.08
N TYR A 147 -1.91 -7.70 -16.19
CA TYR A 147 -2.20 -6.41 -16.83
C TYR A 147 -3.65 -6.30 -17.29
N ALA A 148 -4.17 -7.34 -17.92
CA ALA A 148 -5.54 -7.37 -18.41
C ALA A 148 -6.57 -7.25 -17.28
N VAL A 149 -6.44 -8.05 -16.22
CA VAL A 149 -7.34 -7.98 -15.05
C VAL A 149 -7.21 -6.63 -14.35
N THR A 150 -6.01 -6.08 -14.23
CA THR A 150 -5.81 -4.74 -13.67
C THR A 150 -6.52 -3.68 -14.52
N ALA A 151 -6.42 -3.75 -15.86
CA ALA A 151 -7.12 -2.83 -16.74
C ALA A 151 -8.64 -2.92 -16.58
N PHE A 152 -9.19 -4.12 -16.50
CA PHE A 152 -10.62 -4.33 -16.29
C PHE A 152 -11.10 -3.76 -14.95
N VAL A 153 -10.40 -4.04 -13.86
CA VAL A 153 -10.74 -3.50 -12.53
C VAL A 153 -10.73 -1.97 -12.53
N LEU A 154 -9.75 -1.34 -13.18
CA LEU A 154 -9.68 0.12 -13.31
C LEU A 154 -10.83 0.67 -14.17
N HIS A 155 -11.26 -0.07 -15.19
CA HIS A 155 -12.38 0.29 -16.04
C HIS A 155 -13.72 0.29 -15.29
N LEU A 156 -13.92 -0.62 -14.34
CA LEU A 156 -15.17 -0.70 -13.57
C LEU A 156 -15.57 0.62 -12.88
N ASP A 157 -14.59 1.42 -12.47
CA ASP A 157 -14.81 2.76 -11.89
C ASP A 157 -14.47 3.91 -12.85
N GLY A 158 -14.37 3.64 -14.15
CA GLY A 158 -14.13 4.65 -15.18
C GLY A 158 -12.74 5.30 -15.14
N ILE A 159 -11.78 4.70 -14.44
CA ILE A 159 -10.40 5.22 -14.38
C ILE A 159 -9.73 5.12 -15.74
N VAL A 160 -10.02 4.05 -16.49
CA VAL A 160 -9.60 3.88 -17.88
C VAL A 160 -10.81 3.59 -18.79
N ALA A 161 -10.69 3.93 -20.07
CA ALA A 161 -11.70 3.63 -21.08
C ALA A 161 -11.75 2.13 -21.42
N ASP A 162 -12.83 1.68 -22.07
CA ASP A 162 -13.05 0.27 -22.41
C ASP A 162 -12.05 -0.27 -23.44
N ASP A 163 -11.54 0.59 -24.32
CA ASP A 163 -10.54 0.29 -25.34
C ASP A 163 -9.09 0.41 -24.86
N PHE A 164 -8.88 0.72 -23.56
CA PHE A 164 -7.56 0.98 -23.02
C PHE A 164 -6.68 -0.27 -22.98
N VAL A 165 -5.41 -0.09 -23.36
CA VAL A 165 -4.36 -1.10 -23.23
C VAL A 165 -3.41 -0.72 -22.12
N LEU A 166 -3.44 -1.47 -21.03
CA LEU A 166 -2.51 -1.28 -19.91
C LEU A 166 -1.21 -2.06 -20.19
N ASN A 167 -0.09 -1.36 -20.06
CA ASN A 167 1.24 -1.94 -20.21
C ASN A 167 2.26 -1.15 -19.37
N GLU A 168 3.53 -1.56 -19.36
CA GLU A 168 4.59 -0.92 -18.58
C GLU A 168 4.85 0.56 -18.95
N LYS A 169 4.37 1.02 -20.13
CA LYS A 169 4.52 2.42 -20.56
C LYS A 169 3.30 3.27 -20.19
N THR A 170 2.11 2.69 -20.26
CA THR A 170 0.85 3.40 -20.02
C THR A 170 0.45 3.44 -18.55
N ILE A 171 0.97 2.54 -17.72
CA ILE A 171 0.62 2.46 -16.29
C ILE A 171 0.94 3.74 -15.50
N ALA A 172 2.01 4.46 -15.88
CA ALA A 172 2.35 5.74 -15.26
C ALA A 172 1.29 6.83 -15.55
N GLN A 173 0.64 6.78 -16.72
CA GLN A 173 -0.47 7.69 -17.05
C GLN A 173 -1.71 7.34 -16.21
N VAL A 174 -1.95 6.05 -15.99
CA VAL A 174 -3.04 5.59 -15.11
C VAL A 174 -2.81 6.06 -13.67
N GLN A 175 -1.58 6.05 -13.19
CA GLN A 175 -1.26 6.57 -11.85
C GLN A 175 -1.75 8.01 -11.65
N GLN A 176 -1.65 8.85 -12.69
CA GLN A 176 -2.12 10.25 -12.63
C GLN A 176 -3.66 10.37 -12.57
N ARG A 177 -4.36 9.29 -12.83
CA ARG A 177 -5.82 9.20 -12.78
C ARG A 177 -6.34 8.38 -11.59
N MET A 178 -5.46 7.81 -10.75
CA MET A 178 -5.91 7.09 -9.57
C MET A 178 -6.74 8.04 -8.68
N PRO A 179 -7.95 7.63 -8.28
CA PRO A 179 -8.90 8.54 -7.62
C PRO A 179 -8.43 8.99 -6.23
N ASN A 180 -7.59 8.21 -5.57
CA ASN A 180 -7.06 8.52 -4.24
C ASN A 180 -5.53 8.70 -4.24
N ARG A 181 -4.94 9.11 -5.38
CA ARG A 181 -3.48 9.23 -5.50
C ARG A 181 -2.85 10.18 -4.49
N ASP A 182 -3.59 11.21 -4.07
CA ASP A 182 -3.15 12.22 -3.11
C ASP A 182 -3.73 11.98 -1.70
N GLY A 183 -4.41 10.85 -1.50
CA GLY A 183 -5.07 10.50 -0.23
C GLY A 183 -4.12 10.05 0.88
N MET A 184 -2.85 9.78 0.57
CA MET A 184 -1.86 9.42 1.57
C MET A 184 -1.36 10.68 2.28
N ASN A 185 -1.54 10.72 3.60
CA ASN A 185 -0.95 11.78 4.40
C ASN A 185 0.49 11.41 4.78
N THR A 186 1.45 12.14 4.25
CA THR A 186 2.87 12.02 4.62
C THR A 186 3.31 12.99 5.71
N ARG A 187 2.41 13.86 6.18
CA ARG A 187 2.67 14.83 7.25
C ARG A 187 2.36 14.22 8.64
N HIS A 188 2.79 13.02 8.85
CA HIS A 188 2.71 12.37 10.16
C HIS A 188 4.14 12.20 10.71
N HIS A 189 4.26 12.10 12.05
CA HIS A 189 5.54 11.99 12.73
C HIS A 189 6.05 10.55 12.81
N LEU A 190 5.61 9.66 11.92
CA LEU A 190 6.01 8.27 11.92
C LEU A 190 7.14 8.03 10.91
N TRP A 191 6.79 7.78 9.68
CA TRP A 191 7.72 7.43 8.60
C TRP A 191 6.99 7.65 7.25
N PRO A 192 7.66 8.01 6.15
CA PRO A 192 9.12 8.22 6.04
C PRO A 192 9.62 9.57 6.57
N GLY A 193 10.87 9.56 7.05
CA GLY A 193 11.60 10.77 7.41
C GLY A 193 12.21 11.48 6.21
N ASN A 194 13.07 12.47 6.49
CA ASN A 194 13.70 13.30 5.45
C ASN A 194 14.52 12.51 4.44
N GLU A 195 15.06 11.36 4.84
CA GLU A 195 15.84 10.44 4.01
C GLU A 195 15.05 9.86 2.83
N PHE A 196 13.73 9.90 2.90
CA PHE A 196 12.81 9.46 1.84
C PHE A 196 11.91 10.60 1.32
N GLY A 197 12.31 11.86 1.53
CA GLY A 197 11.53 13.01 1.12
C GLY A 197 10.29 13.27 1.98
N GLY A 198 10.14 12.60 3.11
CA GLY A 198 9.11 12.88 4.11
C GLY A 198 9.43 14.14 4.92
N LEU A 199 8.41 14.74 5.53
CA LEU A 199 8.51 16.01 6.24
C LEU A 199 8.78 15.87 7.74
N ALA A 200 8.72 14.66 8.27
CA ALA A 200 8.75 14.47 9.73
C ALA A 200 9.93 13.62 10.17
N ALA A 201 10.66 14.12 11.14
CA ALA A 201 11.46 13.25 11.99
C ALA A 201 10.50 12.32 12.75
N PRO A 202 10.81 11.01 12.88
CA PRO A 202 10.07 10.13 13.78
C PRO A 202 9.94 10.80 15.14
N ASP A 203 8.77 10.71 15.76
CA ASP A 203 8.60 11.18 17.12
C ASP A 203 9.41 10.26 18.05
N VAL A 204 10.62 10.70 18.38
CA VAL A 204 11.51 10.02 19.32
C VAL A 204 11.30 10.49 20.76
N SER A 205 10.34 11.37 20.97
CA SER A 205 10.02 11.91 22.29
C SER A 205 9.05 11.04 23.10
N ASN A 206 8.74 9.83 22.65
CA ASN A 206 7.95 8.84 23.40
C ASN A 206 8.47 8.59 24.83
N VAL A 207 9.76 8.76 25.06
CA VAL A 207 10.33 8.69 26.40
C VAL A 207 9.77 9.79 27.30
N ALA A 208 9.54 10.98 26.78
CA ALA A 208 8.94 12.09 27.52
C ALA A 208 7.45 11.81 27.86
N CYS A 209 6.73 11.08 27.03
CA CYS A 209 5.35 10.70 27.30
C CYS A 209 5.23 9.69 28.47
N MET A 210 6.23 8.86 28.71
CA MET A 210 6.21 7.91 29.82
C MET A 210 6.31 8.60 31.20
N SER A 211 6.81 9.83 31.30
CA SER A 211 7.00 10.59 32.55
C SER A 211 6.13 11.85 32.62
N ALA A 212 5.58 12.34 31.51
CA ALA A 212 4.80 13.59 31.45
C ALA A 212 3.69 13.50 30.40
N CYS A 213 2.93 12.42 30.39
CA CYS A 213 1.82 12.21 29.46
C CYS A 213 0.74 13.28 29.63
N LYS A 214 0.06 13.62 28.53
CA LYS A 214 -1.09 14.53 28.56
C LYS A 214 -2.14 14.03 29.54
N THR A 215 -2.59 14.91 30.41
CA THR A 215 -3.66 14.63 31.38
C THR A 215 -5.04 14.69 30.74
N GLU A 216 -5.15 15.37 29.59
CA GLU A 216 -6.38 15.47 28.83
C GLU A 216 -6.18 14.90 27.43
N VAL A 217 -7.10 14.03 27.01
CA VAL A 217 -7.13 13.42 25.69
C VAL A 217 -8.40 13.87 24.98
N SER A 218 -8.26 14.45 23.79
CA SER A 218 -9.39 14.75 22.92
C SER A 218 -9.45 13.75 21.77
N ILE A 219 -10.62 13.18 21.54
CA ILE A 219 -10.85 12.32 20.37
C ILE A 219 -11.06 13.22 19.16
N THR A 220 -10.12 13.20 18.22
CA THR A 220 -10.17 14.02 17.00
C THR A 220 -10.79 13.29 15.80
N SER A 221 -10.86 11.95 15.85
CA SER A 221 -11.53 11.15 14.83
C SER A 221 -12.12 9.89 15.45
N SER A 222 -13.15 9.37 14.85
CA SER A 222 -13.78 8.11 15.24
C SER A 222 -14.17 7.32 14.00
N LEU A 223 -14.23 5.99 14.13
CA LEU A 223 -14.83 5.18 13.08
C LEU A 223 -16.30 5.60 12.86
N PRO A 224 -16.75 5.73 11.61
CA PRO A 224 -18.17 5.94 11.32
C PRO A 224 -18.99 4.76 11.84
N ASP A 225 -20.29 4.99 12.13
CA ASP A 225 -21.14 3.98 12.78
C ASP A 225 -21.22 2.67 11.99
N HIS A 226 -21.25 2.74 10.65
CA HIS A 226 -21.27 1.55 9.80
C HIS A 226 -19.96 0.73 9.83
N ALA A 227 -18.86 1.32 10.26
CA ALA A 227 -17.57 0.64 10.40
C ALA A 227 -17.28 0.20 11.85
N ARG A 228 -18.09 0.64 12.80
CA ARG A 228 -17.99 0.18 14.19
C ARG A 228 -18.44 -1.27 14.26
N ASP A 229 -17.65 -2.07 14.96
CA ASP A 229 -17.97 -3.49 15.16
C ASP A 229 -18.30 -4.27 13.88
N ALA A 230 -17.81 -3.83 12.73
CA ALA A 230 -18.02 -4.54 11.47
C ALA A 230 -17.60 -6.02 11.55
N HIS A 231 -16.70 -6.32 12.46
CA HIS A 231 -16.21 -7.68 12.73
C HIS A 231 -16.64 -8.21 14.10
N GLY A 232 -17.33 -7.41 14.92
CA GLY A 232 -17.70 -7.75 16.30
C GLY A 232 -16.47 -7.97 17.20
N ASN A 233 -16.68 -8.59 18.35
CA ASN A 233 -15.57 -8.97 19.23
C ASN A 233 -14.83 -10.21 18.68
N LEU A 234 -13.64 -10.03 18.19
CA LEU A 234 -12.83 -11.10 17.58
C LEU A 234 -12.45 -12.21 18.57
N ALA A 235 -12.36 -11.90 19.85
CA ALA A 235 -12.05 -12.89 20.89
C ALA A 235 -13.22 -13.85 21.15
N ASP A 236 -14.44 -13.36 20.98
CA ASP A 236 -15.67 -14.14 21.23
C ASP A 236 -16.20 -14.80 19.95
N GLN A 237 -15.59 -14.51 18.81
CA GLN A 237 -16.06 -15.05 17.53
C GLN A 237 -15.55 -16.47 17.29
N ASN A 238 -16.50 -17.39 17.25
CA ASN A 238 -16.30 -18.68 16.61
C ASN A 238 -16.51 -18.50 15.09
N ARG A 239 -15.45 -18.17 14.36
CA ARG A 239 -15.54 -17.91 12.92
C ARG A 239 -15.75 -19.22 12.18
N LEU A 240 -16.88 -19.33 11.51
CA LEU A 240 -17.05 -20.29 10.43
C LEU A 240 -16.22 -19.79 9.22
N ILE A 241 -15.52 -20.70 8.56
CA ILE A 241 -14.76 -20.38 7.34
C ILE A 241 -15.69 -19.70 6.34
N GLY A 242 -15.28 -18.52 5.84
CA GLY A 242 -16.01 -17.80 4.78
C GLY A 242 -16.83 -16.60 5.23
N GLN A 243 -17.06 -16.37 6.49
CA GLN A 243 -17.73 -15.15 6.97
C GLN A 243 -16.71 -14.14 7.48
N GLN A 244 -16.53 -13.05 6.74
CA GLN A 244 -15.69 -11.92 7.17
C GLN A 244 -16.46 -10.83 7.90
N LYS A 245 -17.77 -10.74 7.70
CA LYS A 245 -18.65 -9.91 8.52
C LYS A 245 -18.93 -10.68 9.81
N GLY A 246 -18.30 -10.28 10.89
CA GLY A 246 -18.57 -10.85 12.20
C GLY A 246 -20.00 -10.55 12.65
N VAL A 247 -20.51 -11.42 13.51
CA VAL A 247 -21.75 -11.14 14.24
C VAL A 247 -21.47 -9.97 15.19
N ASN A 248 -22.35 -9.00 15.25
CA ASN A 248 -22.27 -7.94 16.24
C ASN A 248 -22.42 -8.56 17.64
N THR A 249 -21.32 -8.62 18.37
CA THR A 249 -21.25 -9.19 19.71
C THR A 249 -21.34 -8.14 20.81
N LEU A 250 -21.54 -6.87 20.46
CA LEU A 250 -21.85 -5.85 21.46
C LEU A 250 -23.16 -6.21 22.13
N ARG A 251 -23.09 -6.43 23.42
CA ARG A 251 -24.28 -6.60 24.23
C ARG A 251 -25.05 -5.27 24.18
N LYS A 252 -26.32 -5.32 23.81
CA LYS A 252 -27.22 -4.16 23.70
C LYS A 252 -27.31 -3.31 24.99
N ASP A 253 -26.89 -3.89 26.10
CA ASP A 253 -26.94 -3.33 27.44
C ASP A 253 -25.64 -2.63 27.90
N LYS A 254 -24.56 -2.72 27.11
CA LYS A 254 -23.34 -1.98 27.41
C LYS A 254 -23.17 -0.86 26.41
N ALA A 255 -23.56 0.34 26.82
CA ALA A 255 -23.10 1.55 26.17
C ALA A 255 -21.59 1.51 25.98
N PRO A 256 -21.03 2.02 24.84
CA PRO A 256 -19.60 2.12 24.67
C PRO A 256 -19.00 2.77 25.90
N ARG A 257 -18.00 2.13 26.52
CA ARG A 257 -17.29 2.76 27.61
C ARG A 257 -16.63 4.01 27.04
N THR A 258 -17.20 5.15 27.36
CA THR A 258 -16.48 6.40 27.20
C THR A 258 -15.33 6.34 28.21
N CYS A 259 -14.12 6.15 27.74
CA CYS A 259 -12.92 6.25 28.56
C CYS A 259 -12.81 7.71 29.01
N THR A 260 -13.41 8.05 30.15
CA THR A 260 -13.35 9.38 30.75
C THR A 260 -12.19 9.55 31.73
N LYS A 261 -11.45 8.48 32.06
CA LYS A 261 -10.23 8.52 32.87
C LYS A 261 -9.30 7.36 32.51
N ALA A 262 -8.00 7.65 32.48
CA ALA A 262 -6.91 6.74 32.13
C ALA A 262 -6.70 5.54 33.09
N GLU A 263 -7.60 5.28 34.00
CA GLU A 263 -7.37 4.31 35.07
C GLU A 263 -7.89 2.90 34.84
N ASN A 264 -8.65 2.64 33.74
CA ASN A 264 -9.17 1.29 33.47
C ASN A 264 -9.62 1.10 32.00
N CYS A 265 -8.69 1.25 31.07
CA CYS A 265 -8.88 0.70 29.71
C CYS A 265 -7.94 -0.48 29.49
#